data_928a5134161a6901a622fb444819880c
#
_entry.id   928a5134161a6901a622fb444819880c
#
_cell.length_a   1.000
_cell.length_b   1.000
_cell.length_c   1.000
_cell.angle_alpha   90.00
_cell.angle_beta   90.00
_cell.angle_gamma   90.00
#
_symmetry.space_group_name_H-M   'P 1'
#
loop_
_entity.id
_entity.type
_entity.pdbx_description
1 polymer ?
#
loop_
_entity_poly.entity_id
_entity_poly.type
_entity_poly.pdbx_seq_one_letter_code
_entity_poly.pdbx_strand_id
1 'polypeptide(L)'
;MPVAGLASPVGPLWLTEKDGHLVALDRTCPSPAHCLPEAISLPEQPVASPLLHEAREQLAAYFAGRLRRFDLPLAPQGTPFQLRVWRALQDIPYGRTCSYAELAAAVGSPRACRAVGQANGRNPLMIVIPCHRVIAAGGGLGGYSGGLDIKRFLLRLEAGLPLPADR
;
A
#
# COMPACT_ATOMS: atom_id res chain seq x y z
N MET A 1 -10.03 9.82 15.00
CA MET A 1 -8.83 9.46 14.19
C MET A 1 -8.80 10.41 13.01
N PRO A 2 -7.72 11.18 12.83
CA PRO A 2 -7.53 12.02 11.66
C PRO A 2 -7.51 11.18 10.37
N VAL A 3 -8.14 11.72 9.32
CA VAL A 3 -8.22 11.10 7.98
C VAL A 3 -7.87 12.14 6.93
N ALA A 4 -7.14 11.74 5.90
CA ALA A 4 -6.86 12.58 4.75
C ALA A 4 -7.07 11.81 3.44
N GLY A 5 -7.71 12.45 2.47
CA GLY A 5 -7.82 11.96 1.11
C GLY A 5 -6.66 12.43 0.24
N LEU A 6 -6.31 11.62 -0.75
CA LEU A 6 -5.31 11.91 -1.76
C LEU A 6 -5.81 11.45 -3.13
N ALA A 7 -5.84 12.35 -4.10
CA ALA A 7 -5.97 11.96 -5.51
C ALA A 7 -4.67 11.29 -5.99
N SER A 8 -4.77 10.15 -6.66
CA SER A 8 -3.60 9.44 -7.15
C SER A 8 -3.85 8.81 -8.52
N PRO A 9 -2.80 8.40 -9.26
CA PRO A 9 -2.93 7.71 -10.53
C PRO A 9 -3.70 6.37 -10.47
N VAL A 10 -3.85 5.82 -9.26
CA VAL A 10 -4.61 4.58 -9.04
C VAL A 10 -6.02 4.84 -8.46
N GLY A 11 -6.46 6.08 -8.50
CA GLY A 11 -7.73 6.55 -7.93
C GLY A 11 -7.56 7.16 -6.54
N PRO A 12 -8.65 7.53 -5.88
CA PRO A 12 -8.61 8.14 -4.56
C PRO A 12 -8.05 7.16 -3.53
N LEU A 13 -7.21 7.69 -2.65
CA LEU A 13 -6.63 6.98 -1.52
C LEU A 13 -6.96 7.72 -0.22
N TRP A 14 -7.17 6.97 0.84
CA TRP A 14 -7.53 7.49 2.16
C TRP A 14 -6.52 7.03 3.21
N LEU A 15 -5.91 8.00 3.86
CA LEU A 15 -4.96 7.81 4.95
C LEU A 15 -5.68 7.96 6.29
N THR A 16 -5.41 7.06 7.22
CA THR A 16 -5.91 7.15 8.59
C THR A 16 -4.75 7.13 9.58
N GLU A 17 -4.76 8.08 10.50
CA GLU A 17 -3.80 8.19 11.59
C GLU A 17 -4.44 7.86 12.92
N LYS A 18 -3.67 7.20 13.78
CA LYS A 18 -4.00 6.97 15.18
C LYS A 18 -2.74 7.06 16.03
N ASP A 19 -2.80 7.86 17.09
CA ASP A 19 -1.72 7.99 18.09
C ASP A 19 -0.33 8.25 17.45
N GLY A 20 -0.28 9.15 16.46
CA GLY A 20 0.95 9.52 15.76
C GLY A 20 1.51 8.46 14.80
N HIS A 21 0.70 7.48 14.39
CA HIS A 21 1.10 6.43 13.46
C HIS A 21 0.06 6.26 12.34
N LEU A 22 0.51 5.93 11.15
CA LEU A 22 -0.38 5.48 10.09
C LEU A 22 -0.89 4.07 10.41
N VAL A 23 -2.20 3.90 10.39
CA VAL A 23 -2.88 2.62 10.66
C VAL A 23 -3.59 2.05 9.45
N ALA A 24 -3.97 2.91 8.49
CA ALA A 24 -4.58 2.48 7.23
C ALA A 24 -4.24 3.40 6.07
N LEU A 25 -4.12 2.81 4.89
CA LEU A 25 -4.11 3.44 3.59
C LEU A 25 -4.92 2.57 2.65
N ASP A 26 -6.09 3.03 2.24
CA ASP A 26 -7.07 2.27 1.47
C ASP A 26 -7.71 3.14 0.38
N ARG A 27 -8.39 2.49 -0.55
CA ARG A 27 -9.25 3.12 -1.56
C ARG A 27 -10.64 3.44 -1.06
N THR A 28 -11.05 2.81 0.02
CA THR A 28 -12.36 3.00 0.64
C THR A 28 -12.29 4.10 1.67
N CYS A 29 -13.15 5.09 1.52
CA CYS A 29 -13.26 6.15 2.52
C CYS A 29 -13.77 5.58 3.85
N PRO A 30 -13.06 5.81 4.95
CA PRO A 30 -13.41 5.21 6.24
C PRO A 30 -14.65 5.82 6.91
N SER A 31 -15.13 6.98 6.43
CA SER A 31 -16.26 7.68 7.04
C SER A 31 -17.01 8.52 6.02
N PRO A 32 -18.35 8.43 5.96
CA PRO A 32 -19.19 9.26 5.08
C PRO A 32 -18.95 10.77 5.23
N ALA A 33 -18.60 11.21 6.43
CA ALA A 33 -18.30 12.62 6.71
C ALA A 33 -17.05 13.15 5.97
N HIS A 34 -16.17 12.25 5.53
CA HIS A 34 -14.94 12.57 4.80
C HIS A 34 -15.02 12.24 3.30
N CYS A 35 -16.11 11.58 2.88
CA CYS A 35 -16.28 11.06 1.52
C CYS A 35 -16.97 12.05 0.56
N LEU A 36 -16.92 13.35 0.82
CA LEU A 36 -17.47 14.32 -0.11
C LEU A 36 -16.66 14.28 -1.41
N PRO A 37 -17.31 14.27 -2.60
CA PRO A 37 -16.63 14.29 -3.90
C PRO A 37 -15.61 15.42 -4.03
N GLU A 38 -15.90 16.55 -3.38
CA GLU A 38 -15.02 17.72 -3.30
C GLU A 38 -13.75 17.47 -2.49
N ALA A 39 -13.78 16.57 -1.53
CA ALA A 39 -12.60 16.21 -0.71
C ALA A 39 -11.54 15.42 -1.51
N ILE A 40 -11.91 14.82 -2.64
CA ILE A 40 -11.01 14.08 -3.52
C ILE A 40 -10.30 15.02 -4.51
N SER A 41 -10.89 16.16 -4.82
CA SER A 41 -10.44 17.07 -5.87
C SER A 41 -9.48 18.16 -5.40
N LEU A 42 -9.21 18.28 -4.09
CA LEU A 42 -8.44 19.40 -3.55
C LEU A 42 -7.09 18.93 -2.98
N PRO A 43 -5.98 19.16 -3.70
CA PRO A 43 -4.64 18.99 -3.15
C PRO A 43 -4.35 19.95 -1.98
N GLU A 44 -5.23 20.90 -1.68
CA GLU A 44 -5.03 22.02 -0.76
C GLU A 44 -5.90 21.98 0.51
N GLN A 45 -6.65 20.91 0.79
CA GLN A 45 -7.33 20.86 2.09
C GLN A 45 -6.30 20.80 3.23
N PRO A 46 -6.44 21.65 4.24
CA PRO A 46 -5.57 21.59 5.40
C PRO A 46 -5.66 20.21 6.02
N VAL A 47 -4.53 19.49 5.99
CA VAL A 47 -4.46 18.15 6.57
C VAL A 47 -4.38 18.31 8.08
N ALA A 48 -5.27 17.63 8.80
CA ALA A 48 -5.44 17.80 10.24
C ALA A 48 -4.20 17.36 11.07
N SER A 49 -3.16 16.82 10.43
CA SER A 49 -1.99 16.28 11.11
C SER A 49 -0.74 16.43 10.24
N PRO A 50 0.41 16.78 10.86
CA PRO A 50 1.71 16.81 10.18
C PRO A 50 2.09 15.46 9.57
N LEU A 51 1.76 14.33 10.23
CA LEU A 51 2.03 12.99 9.72
C LEU A 51 1.22 12.70 8.45
N LEU A 52 -0.05 13.06 8.40
CA LEU A 52 -0.86 12.88 7.20
C LEU A 52 -0.38 13.76 6.04
N HIS A 53 0.11 14.96 6.33
CA HIS A 53 0.73 15.82 5.32
C HIS A 53 1.99 15.15 4.75
N GLU A 54 2.90 14.73 5.61
CA GLU A 54 4.12 14.02 5.23
C GLU A 54 3.82 12.76 4.40
N ALA A 55 2.82 11.99 4.82
CA ALA A 55 2.42 10.78 4.10
C ALA A 55 1.90 11.09 2.68
N ARG A 56 1.14 12.18 2.50
CA ARG A 56 0.69 12.65 1.18
C ARG A 56 1.86 13.05 0.29
N GLU A 57 2.83 13.81 0.84
CA GLU A 57 4.04 14.22 0.12
C GLU A 57 4.87 13.01 -0.32
N GLN A 58 5.06 12.03 0.56
CA GLN A 58 5.79 10.82 0.24
C GLN A 58 5.07 9.97 -0.82
N LEU A 59 3.75 9.84 -0.74
CA LEU A 59 2.96 9.15 -1.77
C LEU A 59 3.03 9.86 -3.13
N ALA A 60 2.94 11.19 -3.14
CA ALA A 60 3.09 11.97 -4.37
C ALA A 60 4.49 11.78 -4.99
N ALA A 61 5.53 11.78 -4.18
CA ALA A 61 6.90 11.51 -4.61
C ALA A 61 7.08 10.07 -5.13
N TYR A 62 6.44 9.08 -4.49
CA TYR A 62 6.42 7.69 -4.93
C TYR A 62 5.77 7.55 -6.32
N PHE A 63 4.59 8.10 -6.52
CA PHE A 63 3.90 8.06 -7.81
C PHE A 63 4.64 8.82 -8.92
N ALA A 64 5.42 9.83 -8.55
CA ALA A 64 6.32 10.52 -9.46
C ALA A 64 7.65 9.77 -9.73
N GLY A 65 7.84 8.58 -9.17
CA GLY A 65 9.06 7.78 -9.31
C GLY A 65 10.29 8.35 -8.57
N ARG A 66 10.09 9.33 -7.70
CA ARG A 66 11.15 10.01 -6.96
C ARG A 66 11.43 9.42 -5.57
N LEU A 67 10.47 8.69 -5.00
CA LEU A 67 10.60 8.01 -3.71
C LEU A 67 10.57 6.50 -3.91
N ARG A 68 11.54 5.79 -3.33
CA ARG A 68 11.65 4.33 -3.40
C ARG A 68 11.38 3.64 -2.06
N ARG A 69 11.46 4.38 -0.97
CA ARG A 69 11.23 3.88 0.39
C ARG A 69 10.47 4.93 1.19
N PHE A 70 9.41 4.50 1.84
CA PHE A 70 8.65 5.34 2.76
C PHE A 70 9.36 5.43 4.11
N ASP A 71 9.36 6.62 4.71
CA ASP A 71 9.85 6.88 6.07
C ASP A 71 8.71 7.46 6.90
N LEU A 72 7.84 6.59 7.36
CA LEU A 72 6.60 6.93 8.08
C LEU A 72 6.43 6.00 9.27
N PRO A 73 5.99 6.51 10.43
CA PRO A 73 5.63 5.68 11.57
C PRO A 73 4.38 4.85 11.25
N LEU A 74 4.52 3.52 11.24
CA LEU A 74 3.45 2.59 10.90
C LEU A 74 3.03 1.78 12.12
N ALA A 75 1.73 1.63 12.34
CA ALA A 75 1.15 0.76 13.37
C ALA A 75 -0.03 -0.06 12.82
N PRO A 76 0.20 -0.95 11.83
CA PRO A 76 -0.85 -1.78 11.28
C PRO A 76 -1.43 -2.70 12.36
N GLN A 77 -2.76 -2.84 12.39
CA GLN A 77 -3.47 -3.69 13.33
C GLN A 77 -3.74 -5.06 12.72
N GLY A 78 -3.31 -6.12 13.39
CA GLY A 78 -3.49 -7.49 12.90
C GLY A 78 -3.06 -8.55 13.89
N THR A 79 -3.23 -9.82 13.51
CA THR A 79 -2.74 -10.95 14.30
C THR A 79 -1.20 -10.99 14.31
N PRO A 80 -0.58 -11.68 15.29
CA PRO A 80 0.89 -11.84 15.29
C PRO A 80 1.45 -12.41 13.98
N PHE A 81 0.72 -13.32 13.33
CA PHE A 81 1.12 -13.86 12.03
C PHE A 81 1.06 -12.81 10.92
N GLN A 82 -0.04 -12.04 10.85
CA GLN A 82 -0.17 -10.95 9.88
C GLN A 82 0.93 -9.89 10.05
N LEU A 83 1.21 -9.50 11.28
CA LEU A 83 2.27 -8.54 11.58
C LEU A 83 3.65 -9.03 11.13
N ARG A 84 3.95 -10.33 11.29
CA ARG A 84 5.19 -10.92 10.76
C ARG A 84 5.24 -10.86 9.23
N VAL A 85 4.13 -11.20 8.56
CA VAL A 85 4.05 -11.13 7.09
C VAL A 85 4.24 -9.69 6.62
N TRP A 86 3.52 -8.72 7.21
CA TRP A 86 3.62 -7.31 6.80
C TRP A 86 4.99 -6.70 7.08
N ARG A 87 5.68 -7.16 8.10
CA ARG A 87 7.07 -6.77 8.36
C ARG A 87 8.01 -7.33 7.28
N ALA A 88 7.87 -8.60 6.92
CA ALA A 88 8.66 -9.21 5.86
C ALA A 88 8.40 -8.58 4.48
N LEU A 89 7.17 -8.10 4.21
CA LEU A 89 6.87 -7.36 2.98
C LEU A 89 7.72 -6.09 2.83
N GLN A 90 8.00 -5.39 3.93
CA GLN A 90 8.79 -4.15 3.92
C GLN A 90 10.27 -4.40 3.56
N ASP A 91 10.73 -5.63 3.67
CA ASP A 91 12.09 -6.03 3.28
C ASP A 91 12.24 -6.29 1.78
N ILE A 92 11.13 -6.36 1.03
CA ILE A 92 11.17 -6.53 -0.43
C ILE A 92 11.54 -5.18 -1.07
N PRO A 93 12.70 -5.09 -1.75
CA PRO A 93 13.15 -3.81 -2.30
C PRO A 93 12.24 -3.25 -3.40
N TYR A 94 12.26 -1.94 -3.58
CA TYR A 94 11.62 -1.26 -4.71
C TYR A 94 12.07 -1.85 -6.06
N GLY A 95 11.14 -2.12 -6.94
CA GLY A 95 11.40 -2.71 -8.25
C GLY A 95 11.72 -4.21 -8.23
N ARG A 96 11.61 -4.86 -7.07
CA ARG A 96 11.79 -6.31 -6.92
C ARG A 96 10.48 -6.97 -6.55
N THR A 97 10.37 -8.23 -6.90
CA THR A 97 9.24 -9.09 -6.55
C THR A 97 9.71 -10.35 -5.86
N CYS A 98 8.85 -10.97 -5.08
CA CYS A 98 9.06 -12.31 -4.55
C CYS A 98 7.78 -13.15 -4.73
N SER A 99 7.93 -14.46 -4.70
CA SER A 99 6.79 -15.38 -4.72
C SER A 99 6.16 -15.53 -3.33
N TYR A 100 4.92 -16.01 -3.27
CA TYR A 100 4.29 -16.38 -2.00
C TYR A 100 5.07 -17.44 -1.23
N ALA A 101 5.75 -18.35 -1.94
CA ALA A 101 6.59 -19.38 -1.33
C ALA A 101 7.86 -18.79 -0.67
N GLU A 102 8.52 -17.85 -1.35
CA GLU A 102 9.67 -17.12 -0.79
C GLU A 102 9.27 -16.31 0.43
N LEU A 103 8.13 -15.61 0.37
CA LEU A 103 7.60 -14.86 1.52
C LEU A 103 7.25 -15.80 2.68
N ALA A 104 6.64 -16.97 2.42
CA ALA A 104 6.34 -17.97 3.43
C ALA A 104 7.61 -18.51 4.10
N ALA A 105 8.66 -18.76 3.34
CA ALA A 105 9.96 -19.15 3.89
C ALA A 105 10.56 -18.03 4.75
N ALA A 106 10.50 -16.78 4.28
CA ALA A 106 11.03 -15.61 5.00
C ALA A 106 10.36 -15.39 6.37
N VAL A 107 9.07 -15.72 6.51
CA VAL A 107 8.35 -15.61 7.80
C VAL A 107 8.48 -16.88 8.67
N GLY A 108 9.34 -17.84 8.27
CA GLY A 108 9.56 -19.08 9.02
C GLY A 108 8.42 -20.09 8.91
N SER A 109 7.56 -19.98 7.89
CA SER A 109 6.40 -20.84 7.68
C SER A 109 6.30 -21.34 6.23
N PRO A 110 7.28 -22.09 5.72
CA PRO A 110 7.40 -22.43 4.29
C PRO A 110 6.21 -23.22 3.72
N ARG A 111 5.44 -23.89 4.59
CA ARG A 111 4.21 -24.61 4.19
C ARG A 111 2.95 -23.73 4.21
N ALA A 112 3.04 -22.48 4.65
CA ALA A 112 1.89 -21.61 4.90
C ALA A 112 1.60 -20.63 3.73
N CYS A 113 1.92 -20.99 2.49
CA CYS A 113 1.74 -20.11 1.32
C CYS A 113 0.32 -19.52 1.21
N ARG A 114 -0.72 -20.34 1.49
CA ARG A 114 -2.11 -19.88 1.48
C ARG A 114 -2.39 -18.86 2.58
N ALA A 115 -1.94 -19.12 3.81
CA ALA A 115 -2.10 -18.21 4.94
C ALA A 115 -1.33 -16.91 4.74
N VAL A 116 -0.11 -17.00 4.17
CA VAL A 116 0.69 -15.83 3.76
C VAL A 116 -0.04 -15.02 2.69
N GLY A 117 -0.61 -15.66 1.68
CA GLY A 117 -1.42 -14.99 0.66
C GLY A 117 -2.64 -14.26 1.26
N GLN A 118 -3.32 -14.87 2.22
CA GLN A 118 -4.42 -14.23 2.93
C GLN A 118 -3.95 -13.04 3.77
N ALA A 119 -2.85 -13.17 4.49
CA ALA A 119 -2.27 -12.07 5.26
C ALA A 119 -1.81 -10.91 4.35
N ASN A 120 -1.20 -11.23 3.21
CA ASN A 120 -0.82 -10.26 2.18
C ASN A 120 -2.05 -9.48 1.67
N GLY A 121 -3.15 -10.16 1.38
CA GLY A 121 -4.40 -9.54 0.92
C GLY A 121 -5.13 -8.72 1.99
N ARG A 122 -4.80 -8.89 3.27
CA ARG A 122 -5.36 -8.12 4.40
C ARG A 122 -4.47 -6.98 4.86
N ASN A 123 -3.45 -6.63 4.10
CA ASN A 123 -2.59 -5.49 4.40
C ASN A 123 -3.40 -4.19 4.52
N PRO A 124 -3.40 -3.51 5.68
CA PRO A 124 -4.18 -2.29 5.87
C PRO A 124 -3.48 -1.03 5.32
N LEU A 125 -2.21 -1.13 4.92
CA LEU A 125 -1.38 -0.01 4.46
C LEU A 125 -0.84 -0.29 3.05
N MET A 126 -1.76 -0.44 2.10
CA MET A 126 -1.39 -0.72 0.70
C MET A 126 -0.34 0.29 0.19
N ILE A 127 0.53 -0.12 -0.72
CA ILE A 127 1.62 0.68 -1.28
C ILE A 127 2.77 0.91 -0.27
N VAL A 128 2.49 1.49 0.89
CA VAL A 128 3.50 1.76 1.94
C VAL A 128 4.08 0.45 2.47
N ILE A 129 3.22 -0.54 2.78
CA ILE A 129 3.62 -1.93 2.96
C ILE A 129 3.40 -2.65 1.61
N PRO A 130 4.46 -3.04 0.89
CA PRO A 130 4.41 -3.32 -0.53
C PRO A 130 3.87 -4.73 -0.87
N CYS A 131 2.61 -5.01 -0.51
CA CYS A 131 1.95 -6.28 -0.83
C CYS A 131 1.82 -6.54 -2.34
N HIS A 132 1.90 -5.51 -3.17
CA HIS A 132 1.91 -5.62 -4.62
C HIS A 132 3.19 -6.28 -5.18
N ARG A 133 4.29 -6.34 -4.41
CA ARG A 133 5.55 -6.98 -4.82
C ARG A 133 5.55 -8.50 -4.68
N VAL A 134 4.46 -9.08 -4.17
CA VAL A 134 4.31 -10.55 -4.06
C VAL A 134 3.53 -11.06 -5.26
N ILE A 135 4.13 -12.00 -6.00
CA ILE A 135 3.57 -12.57 -7.24
C ILE A 135 3.48 -14.09 -7.17
N ALA A 136 2.75 -14.72 -8.08
CA ALA A 136 2.70 -16.17 -8.18
C ALA A 136 4.03 -16.75 -8.68
N ALA A 137 4.35 -17.99 -8.27
CA ALA A 137 5.61 -18.67 -8.60
C ALA A 137 5.86 -18.81 -10.10
N GLY A 138 4.80 -18.87 -10.93
CA GLY A 138 4.91 -18.90 -12.39
C GLY A 138 5.06 -17.55 -13.08
N GLY A 139 5.29 -16.47 -12.32
CA GLY A 139 5.38 -15.09 -12.84
C GLY A 139 4.02 -14.41 -13.06
N GLY A 140 2.90 -15.09 -12.78
CA GLY A 140 1.57 -14.49 -12.79
C GLY A 140 1.41 -13.49 -11.64
N LEU A 141 0.51 -12.51 -11.80
CA LEU A 141 0.32 -11.45 -10.81
C LEU A 141 -0.16 -11.96 -9.44
N GLY A 142 -0.88 -13.09 -9.39
CA GLY A 142 -1.59 -13.52 -8.18
C GLY A 142 -2.76 -12.58 -7.87
N GLY A 143 -3.25 -12.62 -6.62
CA GLY A 143 -4.31 -11.73 -6.17
C GLY A 143 -3.79 -10.36 -5.71
N TYR A 144 -4.71 -9.39 -5.64
CA TYR A 144 -4.48 -8.09 -5.03
C TYR A 144 -5.80 -7.48 -4.57
N SER A 145 -5.88 -7.09 -3.30
CA SER A 145 -7.11 -6.53 -2.71
C SER A 145 -7.55 -5.21 -3.35
N GLY A 146 -6.59 -4.41 -3.80
CA GLY A 146 -6.84 -3.16 -4.52
C GLY A 146 -7.26 -3.33 -5.99
N GLY A 147 -7.23 -4.57 -6.52
CA GLY A 147 -7.47 -4.89 -7.92
C GLY A 147 -6.18 -5.10 -8.72
N LEU A 148 -6.23 -6.02 -9.69
CA LEU A 148 -5.06 -6.38 -10.49
C LEU A 148 -4.55 -5.24 -11.36
N ASP A 149 -5.41 -4.32 -11.76
CA ASP A 149 -5.01 -3.14 -12.54
C ASP A 149 -4.05 -2.25 -11.75
N ILE A 150 -4.35 -2.03 -10.48
CA ILE A 150 -3.48 -1.26 -9.58
C ILE A 150 -2.18 -1.99 -9.34
N LYS A 151 -2.22 -3.30 -9.07
CA LYS A 151 -1.01 -4.10 -8.89
C LYS A 151 -0.10 -4.00 -10.12
N ARG A 152 -0.68 -4.14 -11.30
CA ARG A 152 0.06 -4.01 -12.57
C ARG A 152 0.66 -2.61 -12.73
N PHE A 153 -0.12 -1.57 -12.41
CA PHE A 153 0.35 -0.18 -12.44
C PHE A 153 1.57 0.01 -11.53
N LEU A 154 1.47 -0.40 -10.25
CA LEU A 154 2.53 -0.24 -9.27
C LEU A 154 3.81 -0.99 -9.66
N LEU A 155 3.67 -2.23 -10.14
CA LEU A 155 4.82 -3.03 -10.61
C LEU A 155 5.50 -2.38 -11.84
N ARG A 156 4.73 -1.82 -12.77
CA ARG A 156 5.28 -1.10 -13.93
C ARG A 156 5.97 0.20 -13.51
N LEU A 157 5.36 0.96 -12.60
CA LEU A 157 5.96 2.18 -12.04
C LEU A 157 7.33 1.86 -11.42
N GLU A 158 7.38 0.85 -10.57
CA GLU A 158 8.62 0.46 -9.89
C GLU A 158 9.68 -0.14 -10.81
N ALA A 159 9.27 -0.76 -11.91
CA ALA A 159 10.18 -1.26 -12.94
C ALA A 159 10.65 -0.18 -13.93
N GLY A 160 10.18 1.07 -13.80
CA GLY A 160 10.47 2.14 -14.75
C GLY A 160 9.91 1.90 -16.15
N LEU A 161 8.84 1.10 -16.27
CA LEU A 161 8.19 0.79 -17.54
C LEU A 161 7.12 1.83 -17.87
N PRO A 162 6.77 2.03 -19.17
CA PRO A 162 5.69 2.92 -19.56
C PRO A 162 4.39 2.58 -18.82
N LEU A 163 3.75 3.59 -18.23
CA LEU A 163 2.48 3.43 -17.54
C LEU A 163 1.35 3.34 -18.56
N PRO A 164 0.24 2.64 -18.23
CA PRO A 164 -0.97 2.68 -19.06
C PRO A 164 -1.41 4.13 -19.23
N ALA A 165 -1.87 4.49 -20.42
CA ALA A 165 -2.49 5.80 -20.64
C ALA A 165 -3.68 5.99 -19.69
N ASP A 166 -3.85 7.21 -19.18
CA ASP A 166 -5.01 7.58 -18.36
C ASP A 166 -6.31 7.23 -19.13
N ARG A 167 -7.21 6.53 -18.45
CA ARG A 167 -8.55 6.25 -18.95
C ARG A 167 -9.53 7.29 -18.49
#